data_06638d759803c0d89549d2b7dff48c6a
#
_entry.id   06638d759803c0d89549d2b7dff48c6a
#
_cell.length_a   1.000
_cell.length_b   1.000
_cell.length_c   1.000
_cell.angle_alpha   90.00
_cell.angle_beta   90.00
_cell.angle_gamma   90.00
#
_symmetry.space_group_name_H-M   'P 1'
#
loop_
_entity.id
_entity.type
_entity.pdbx_description
1 polymer ?
#
loop_
_entity_poly.entity_id
_entity_poly.type
_entity_poly.pdbx_seq_one_letter_code
_entity_poly.pdbx_strand_id
1 'polypeptide(L)'
;MKVAIYCRLSEEDRNKQFETDDSNSIQNQKAMLLQYAMEQGWEVYNIYSDDDYTGSDRRRPEFNRLLADAEARRFNIVLCKTQSRFTRELELVEKYIHGLFPIWGIRFVSIVDNADTANKGNKKSRQINGLVNEWYLEDMSDNIRSVLTNRRQNGFHIGAFALYGYKKDPEQKGHLIIDEEAAAIVREVFTLFSQGYGKTAIARMLNDRGIPNPTEYKRLHGLRYQQPKRKNSTLWKYFAISDMLINEIYIGNMVQGKYGSVSYKTKQNKPRPKSEWYVVEGTHEPIIDRELWDKAQAMIAERAKPFDTGTIGLFARKARCANCGYTMRSSKNRGKHYLQCSNRHVAKDACIGSFISVDKLEQMVIAELNRLAAEYLDKDELEQNIEFCDNLQGQKKRLLADMSAYEKKIAEYSKGIRELYMDKVKGLISESDFVELSKDFTTEKERLERVMIDGQKQLAEIEERIAVGDNRRELIEQYTNLEHLTREIVEILIDYIVIGKRIPGTKDVPIEIHWNF
;
A
#
# COMPACT_ATOMS: atom_id res chain seq x y z
N MET A 1 23.24 13.17 -30.05
CA MET A 1 22.50 13.21 -28.77
C MET A 1 21.98 11.83 -28.47
N LYS A 2 22.03 11.40 -27.19
CA LYS A 2 21.51 10.09 -26.78
C LYS A 2 20.03 10.19 -26.36
N VAL A 3 19.19 9.31 -26.87
CA VAL A 3 17.75 9.29 -26.61
C VAL A 3 17.31 8.03 -25.89
N ALA A 4 16.54 8.18 -24.85
CA ALA A 4 15.80 7.10 -24.19
C ALA A 4 14.36 7.09 -24.72
N ILE A 5 13.93 5.96 -25.22
CA ILE A 5 12.56 5.75 -25.74
C ILE A 5 11.72 5.14 -24.64
N TYR A 6 10.54 5.70 -24.39
CA TYR A 6 9.58 5.13 -23.45
C TYR A 6 8.27 4.75 -24.12
N CYS A 7 7.89 3.49 -23.97
CA CYS A 7 6.66 2.91 -24.50
C CYS A 7 5.77 2.38 -23.39
N ARG A 8 4.46 2.49 -23.54
CA ARG A 8 3.50 1.95 -22.59
C ARG A 8 2.22 1.49 -23.27
N LEU A 9 1.67 0.36 -22.81
CA LEU A 9 0.42 -0.21 -23.31
C LEU A 9 -0.75 0.78 -23.26
N SER A 10 -1.64 0.68 -24.24
CA SER A 10 -2.98 1.29 -24.21
C SER A 10 -3.98 0.29 -23.62
N GLU A 11 -4.96 0.79 -22.85
CA GLU A 11 -6.06 -0.05 -22.35
C GLU A 11 -6.90 -0.68 -23.46
N GLU A 12 -6.84 -0.11 -24.66
CA GLU A 12 -7.56 -0.58 -25.86
C GLU A 12 -6.91 -1.82 -26.49
N ASP A 13 -5.64 -2.13 -26.18
CA ASP A 13 -4.81 -3.13 -26.87
C ASP A 13 -4.52 -4.38 -26.03
N ARG A 14 -5.41 -4.82 -25.16
CA ARG A 14 -5.21 -5.97 -24.27
C ARG A 14 -5.24 -7.37 -24.92
N ASN A 15 -5.25 -7.48 -26.24
CA ASN A 15 -5.29 -8.76 -26.94
C ASN A 15 -3.88 -9.33 -27.17
N LYS A 16 -3.27 -9.87 -26.10
CA LYS A 16 -2.05 -10.70 -26.22
C LYS A 16 -2.42 -12.13 -26.55
N GLN A 17 -1.71 -12.73 -27.52
CA GLN A 17 -1.81 -14.18 -27.79
C GLN A 17 -0.93 -15.01 -26.84
N PHE A 18 0.21 -14.45 -26.38
CA PHE A 18 1.13 -15.05 -25.41
C PHE A 18 1.56 -14.01 -24.35
N GLU A 19 1.81 -14.45 -23.11
CA GLU A 19 2.24 -13.58 -21.98
C GLU A 19 3.62 -12.94 -22.21
N THR A 20 4.44 -13.49 -23.09
CA THR A 20 5.82 -13.05 -23.38
C THR A 20 5.92 -12.05 -24.54
N ASP A 21 4.86 -11.83 -25.30
CA ASP A 21 4.90 -10.96 -26.47
C ASP A 21 4.52 -9.52 -26.09
N ASP A 22 5.32 -8.56 -26.56
CA ASP A 22 4.91 -7.15 -26.58
C ASP A 22 3.60 -7.02 -27.36
N SER A 23 2.65 -6.23 -26.84
CA SER A 23 1.41 -5.98 -27.57
C SER A 23 1.72 -5.32 -28.92
N ASN A 24 0.89 -5.57 -29.92
CA ASN A 24 1.01 -4.93 -31.25
C ASN A 24 1.10 -3.39 -31.15
N SER A 25 0.45 -2.81 -30.14
CA SER A 25 0.53 -1.37 -29.84
C SER A 25 1.91 -0.92 -29.39
N ILE A 26 2.60 -1.69 -28.56
CA ILE A 26 3.97 -1.36 -28.11
C ILE A 26 4.95 -1.53 -29.28
N GLN A 27 4.83 -2.58 -30.07
CA GLN A 27 5.66 -2.79 -31.27
C GLN A 27 5.53 -1.62 -32.23
N ASN A 28 4.30 -1.18 -32.52
CA ASN A 28 4.05 0.00 -33.36
C ASN A 28 4.61 1.29 -32.76
N GLN A 29 4.51 1.47 -31.42
CA GLN A 29 5.12 2.61 -30.74
C GLN A 29 6.65 2.58 -30.88
N LYS A 30 7.28 1.42 -30.64
CA LYS A 30 8.74 1.25 -30.78
C LYS A 30 9.19 1.57 -32.20
N ALA A 31 8.54 1.03 -33.21
CA ALA A 31 8.88 1.26 -34.62
C ALA A 31 8.80 2.76 -34.97
N MET A 32 7.69 3.42 -34.63
CA MET A 32 7.49 4.85 -34.87
C MET A 32 8.55 5.73 -34.18
N LEU A 33 8.87 5.41 -32.91
CA LEU A 33 9.82 6.21 -32.12
C LEU A 33 11.26 5.98 -32.56
N LEU A 34 11.62 4.76 -32.98
CA LEU A 34 12.92 4.45 -33.58
C LEU A 34 13.12 5.17 -34.90
N GLN A 35 12.11 5.15 -35.79
CA GLN A 35 12.16 5.87 -37.03
C GLN A 35 12.37 7.37 -36.81
N TYR A 36 11.59 7.98 -35.92
CA TYR A 36 11.74 9.40 -35.58
C TYR A 36 13.13 9.72 -35.01
N ALA A 37 13.67 8.88 -34.13
CA ALA A 37 15.01 9.06 -33.59
C ALA A 37 16.10 9.01 -34.68
N MET A 38 15.95 8.10 -35.67
CA MET A 38 16.84 8.00 -36.83
C MET A 38 16.75 9.24 -37.72
N GLU A 39 15.55 9.72 -38.01
CA GLU A 39 15.32 10.92 -38.80
C GLU A 39 15.94 12.18 -38.18
N GLN A 40 15.95 12.24 -36.82
CA GLN A 40 16.59 13.32 -36.05
C GLN A 40 18.10 13.12 -35.87
N GLY A 41 18.67 12.00 -36.29
CA GLY A 41 20.09 11.68 -36.08
C GLY A 41 20.46 11.43 -34.59
N TRP A 42 19.54 10.91 -33.80
CA TRP A 42 19.77 10.62 -32.39
C TRP A 42 20.21 9.17 -32.18
N GLU A 43 21.20 8.96 -31.31
CA GLU A 43 21.65 7.65 -30.88
C GLU A 43 20.70 7.09 -29.80
N VAL A 44 20.12 5.93 -30.04
CA VAL A 44 19.21 5.30 -29.08
C VAL A 44 20.01 4.67 -27.96
N TYR A 45 19.88 5.21 -26.76
CA TYR A 45 20.52 4.68 -25.54
C TYR A 45 19.84 3.39 -25.07
N ASN A 46 18.53 3.45 -24.87
CA ASN A 46 17.72 2.29 -24.44
C ASN A 46 16.22 2.50 -24.75
N ILE A 47 15.48 1.37 -24.76
CA ILE A 47 14.03 1.36 -24.92
C ILE A 47 13.45 0.79 -23.62
N TYR A 48 12.65 1.60 -22.93
CA TYR A 48 11.95 1.25 -21.70
C TYR A 48 10.48 0.98 -22.03
N SER A 49 9.98 -0.18 -21.61
CA SER A 49 8.63 -0.63 -22.00
C SER A 49 7.88 -1.21 -20.81
N ASP A 50 6.76 -0.60 -20.44
CA ASP A 50 5.86 -1.07 -19.39
C ASP A 50 4.56 -1.60 -20.03
N ASP A 51 4.49 -2.92 -20.25
CA ASP A 51 3.42 -3.56 -21.00
C ASP A 51 2.14 -3.82 -20.19
N ASP A 52 2.24 -3.99 -18.88
CA ASP A 52 1.10 -4.34 -18.00
C ASP A 52 0.63 -3.19 -17.07
N TYR A 53 1.11 -1.98 -17.29
CA TYR A 53 0.88 -0.85 -16.37
C TYR A 53 0.12 0.29 -17.01
N THR A 54 -0.80 0.91 -16.26
CA THR A 54 -1.52 2.12 -16.70
C THR A 54 -0.70 3.39 -16.41
N GLY A 55 -1.03 4.51 -17.07
CA GLY A 55 -0.34 5.79 -16.90
C GLY A 55 -0.47 6.39 -15.49
N SER A 56 -1.42 5.91 -14.69
CA SER A 56 -1.64 6.28 -13.29
C SER A 56 -1.06 5.28 -12.29
N ASP A 57 -0.41 4.19 -12.74
CA ASP A 57 0.25 3.24 -11.82
C ASP A 57 1.68 3.70 -11.53
N ARG A 58 1.99 4.00 -10.28
CA ARG A 58 3.32 4.43 -9.82
C ARG A 58 4.33 3.27 -9.70
N ARG A 59 3.89 2.01 -9.82
CA ARG A 59 4.74 0.81 -9.70
C ARG A 59 5.34 0.35 -11.02
N ARG A 60 5.39 1.21 -12.06
CA ARG A 60 5.98 0.93 -13.37
C ARG A 60 7.50 0.71 -13.26
N PRO A 61 8.03 -0.51 -13.41
CA PRO A 61 9.44 -0.78 -13.17
C PRO A 61 10.35 -0.10 -14.19
N GLU A 62 10.00 -0.16 -15.48
CA GLU A 62 10.82 0.45 -16.54
C GLU A 62 10.71 1.98 -16.53
N PHE A 63 9.58 2.55 -16.14
CA PHE A 63 9.47 3.99 -15.89
C PHE A 63 10.38 4.45 -14.77
N ASN A 64 10.40 3.73 -13.65
CA ASN A 64 11.27 4.06 -12.52
C ASN A 64 12.75 3.90 -12.89
N ARG A 65 13.10 2.89 -13.71
CA ARG A 65 14.44 2.70 -14.24
C ARG A 65 14.83 3.84 -15.20
N LEU A 66 13.92 4.27 -16.09
CA LEU A 66 14.12 5.44 -16.94
C LEU A 66 14.44 6.69 -16.11
N LEU A 67 13.70 6.93 -15.02
CA LEU A 67 13.93 8.09 -14.15
C LEU A 67 15.28 8.03 -13.43
N ALA A 68 15.69 6.85 -12.95
CA ALA A 68 17.01 6.66 -12.33
C ALA A 68 18.15 6.88 -13.33
N ASP A 69 18.01 6.40 -14.57
CA ASP A 69 18.99 6.61 -15.64
C ASP A 69 19.02 8.08 -16.13
N ALA A 70 17.86 8.79 -16.08
CA ALA A 70 17.76 10.22 -16.35
C ALA A 70 18.49 11.05 -15.27
N GLU A 71 18.29 10.74 -14.02
CA GLU A 71 18.97 11.37 -12.89
C GLU A 71 20.50 11.16 -12.98
N ALA A 72 20.94 9.95 -13.36
CA ALA A 72 22.33 9.62 -13.64
C ALA A 72 22.86 10.24 -14.94
N ARG A 73 22.05 11.03 -15.69
CA ARG A 73 22.41 11.71 -16.95
C ARG A 73 22.97 10.78 -18.03
N ARG A 74 22.48 9.54 -18.14
CA ARG A 74 22.95 8.56 -19.12
C ARG A 74 22.54 8.89 -20.55
N PHE A 75 21.53 9.73 -20.74
CA PHE A 75 21.01 10.22 -22.00
C PHE A 75 20.59 11.69 -21.90
N ASN A 76 20.26 12.30 -23.02
CA ASN A 76 19.90 13.72 -23.08
C ASN A 76 18.44 13.95 -23.46
N ILE A 77 17.76 12.94 -23.98
CA ILE A 77 16.40 13.06 -24.50
C ILE A 77 15.56 11.91 -23.99
N VAL A 78 14.33 12.22 -23.55
CA VAL A 78 13.25 11.24 -23.35
C VAL A 78 12.25 11.43 -24.48
N LEU A 79 11.99 10.35 -25.23
CA LEU A 79 11.11 10.34 -26.38
C LEU A 79 9.92 9.41 -26.14
N CYS A 80 8.69 9.95 -26.33
CA CYS A 80 7.43 9.22 -26.21
C CYS A 80 6.53 9.48 -27.42
N LYS A 81 5.54 8.59 -27.66
CA LYS A 81 4.50 8.83 -28.65
C LYS A 81 3.62 10.03 -28.29
N THR A 82 3.07 10.02 -27.06
CA THR A 82 2.27 11.10 -26.46
C THR A 82 2.70 11.35 -25.03
N GLN A 83 2.44 12.55 -24.51
CA GLN A 83 2.69 12.90 -23.12
C GLN A 83 1.92 11.97 -22.16
N SER A 84 0.70 11.55 -22.54
CA SER A 84 -0.11 10.60 -21.78
C SER A 84 0.50 9.20 -21.70
N ARG A 85 1.43 8.81 -22.60
CA ARG A 85 2.21 7.57 -22.46
C ARG A 85 3.26 7.68 -21.37
N PHE A 86 3.90 8.84 -21.23
CA PHE A 86 4.82 9.12 -20.14
C PHE A 86 4.05 9.16 -18.81
N THR A 87 3.08 10.05 -18.68
CA THR A 87 2.18 10.10 -17.51
C THR A 87 0.85 10.78 -17.86
N ARG A 88 -0.21 10.38 -17.14
CA ARG A 88 -1.53 11.02 -17.17
C ARG A 88 -1.77 11.91 -15.94
N GLU A 89 -0.86 11.90 -14.94
CA GLU A 89 -0.94 12.71 -13.72
C GLU A 89 -0.24 14.06 -13.94
N LEU A 90 -0.95 15.16 -13.77
CA LEU A 90 -0.40 16.51 -13.88
C LEU A 90 0.74 16.73 -12.88
N GLU A 91 0.63 16.18 -11.68
CA GLU A 91 1.68 16.21 -10.66
C GLU A 91 3.03 15.71 -11.20
N LEU A 92 3.02 14.56 -11.91
CA LEU A 92 4.23 13.97 -12.48
C LEU A 92 4.74 14.74 -13.71
N VAL A 93 3.85 15.39 -14.47
CA VAL A 93 4.23 16.29 -15.57
C VAL A 93 5.03 17.46 -15.01
N GLU A 94 4.50 18.14 -13.98
CA GLU A 94 5.16 19.27 -13.36
C GLU A 94 6.47 18.86 -12.68
N LYS A 95 6.44 17.73 -11.93
CA LYS A 95 7.62 17.24 -11.21
C LYS A 95 8.77 16.87 -12.15
N TYR A 96 8.50 16.08 -13.18
CA TYR A 96 9.57 15.54 -14.03
C TYR A 96 9.81 16.40 -15.27
N ILE A 97 8.79 16.65 -16.09
CA ILE A 97 8.99 17.32 -17.39
C ILE A 97 9.35 18.80 -17.22
N HIS A 98 8.73 19.48 -16.26
CA HIS A 98 8.97 20.91 -16.03
C HIS A 98 9.94 21.20 -14.88
N GLY A 99 10.13 20.26 -13.95
CA GLY A 99 11.01 20.40 -12.79
C GLY A 99 12.35 19.71 -12.97
N LEU A 100 12.41 18.40 -12.79
CA LEU A 100 13.67 17.64 -12.67
C LEU A 100 14.40 17.46 -14.01
N PHE A 101 13.71 17.23 -15.12
CA PHE A 101 14.36 17.05 -16.43
C PHE A 101 15.19 18.26 -16.86
N PRO A 102 14.72 19.50 -16.75
CA PRO A 102 15.58 20.67 -16.98
C PRO A 102 16.83 20.72 -16.09
N ILE A 103 16.70 20.34 -14.80
CA ILE A 103 17.83 20.29 -13.85
C ILE A 103 18.84 19.22 -14.25
N TRP A 104 18.36 18.05 -14.71
CA TRP A 104 19.20 16.95 -15.18
C TRP A 104 19.77 17.16 -16.58
N GLY A 105 19.34 18.21 -17.29
CA GLY A 105 19.73 18.50 -18.68
C GLY A 105 19.04 17.57 -19.69
N ILE A 106 17.85 17.06 -19.36
CA ILE A 106 17.06 16.15 -20.19
C ILE A 106 16.00 16.93 -20.97
N ARG A 107 15.98 16.76 -22.27
CA ARG A 107 14.92 17.22 -23.17
C ARG A 107 13.81 16.18 -23.25
N PHE A 108 12.56 16.57 -23.03
CA PHE A 108 11.40 15.72 -23.23
C PHE A 108 10.76 16.02 -24.58
N VAL A 109 10.50 14.97 -25.39
CA VAL A 109 9.86 15.07 -26.70
C VAL A 109 8.72 14.09 -26.80
N SER A 110 7.55 14.58 -27.26
CA SER A 110 6.38 13.78 -27.59
C SER A 110 5.95 14.08 -29.01
N ILE A 111 5.87 13.05 -29.87
CA ILE A 111 5.70 13.22 -31.30
C ILE A 111 4.29 13.71 -31.63
N VAL A 112 3.26 12.98 -31.18
CA VAL A 112 1.86 13.23 -31.56
C VAL A 112 1.33 14.51 -30.97
N ASP A 113 1.70 14.81 -29.72
CA ASP A 113 1.29 16.05 -29.03
C ASP A 113 2.11 17.27 -29.46
N ASN A 114 3.10 17.05 -30.30
CA ASN A 114 4.07 18.06 -30.73
C ASN A 114 4.69 18.82 -29.52
N ALA A 115 4.91 18.07 -28.41
CA ALA A 115 5.41 18.61 -27.17
C ALA A 115 6.92 18.43 -27.09
N ASP A 116 7.65 19.54 -26.96
CA ASP A 116 9.10 19.59 -26.89
C ASP A 116 9.57 20.62 -25.86
N THR A 117 10.36 20.18 -24.89
CA THR A 117 10.87 21.09 -23.84
C THR A 117 11.96 22.04 -24.33
N ALA A 118 12.58 21.76 -25.48
CA ALA A 118 13.49 22.73 -26.13
C ALA A 118 12.74 23.97 -26.63
N ASN A 119 11.45 23.83 -26.94
CA ASN A 119 10.59 24.95 -27.32
C ASN A 119 9.92 25.54 -26.07
N LYS A 120 10.42 26.67 -25.60
CA LYS A 120 9.88 27.37 -24.41
C LYS A 120 8.42 27.80 -24.60
N GLY A 121 7.99 28.12 -25.83
CA GLY A 121 6.60 28.48 -26.16
C GLY A 121 5.58 27.37 -25.89
N ASN A 122 6.00 26.10 -25.96
CA ASN A 122 5.13 24.94 -25.77
C ASN A 122 4.86 24.58 -24.29
N LYS A 123 5.41 25.31 -23.32
CA LYS A 123 5.20 24.98 -21.90
C LYS A 123 3.72 25.00 -21.52
N LYS A 124 3.00 26.06 -21.90
CA LYS A 124 1.56 26.18 -21.62
C LYS A 124 0.75 25.06 -22.30
N SER A 125 1.09 24.72 -23.54
CA SER A 125 0.43 23.61 -24.25
C SER A 125 0.64 22.27 -23.54
N ARG A 126 1.85 21.97 -23.05
CA ARG A 126 2.13 20.75 -22.29
C ARG A 126 1.37 20.70 -20.95
N GLN A 127 1.20 21.86 -20.28
CA GLN A 127 0.40 21.95 -19.05
C GLN A 127 -1.08 21.71 -19.34
N ILE A 128 -1.62 22.31 -20.40
CA ILE A 128 -3.01 22.10 -20.85
C ILE A 128 -3.22 20.62 -21.20
N ASN A 129 -2.30 20.00 -21.95
CA ASN A 129 -2.37 18.57 -22.26
C ASN A 129 -2.38 17.68 -21.00
N GLY A 130 -1.60 18.07 -19.98
CA GLY A 130 -1.63 17.41 -18.67
C GLY A 130 -2.99 17.50 -17.99
N LEU A 131 -3.57 18.71 -17.95
CA LEU A 131 -4.91 18.97 -17.41
C LEU A 131 -6.00 18.20 -18.18
N VAL A 132 -6.00 18.24 -19.49
CA VAL A 132 -6.98 17.53 -20.35
C VAL A 132 -6.90 16.02 -20.10
N ASN A 133 -5.69 15.46 -19.98
CA ASN A 133 -5.51 14.05 -19.68
C ASN A 133 -6.05 13.69 -18.26
N GLU A 134 -5.92 14.57 -17.29
CA GLU A 134 -6.46 14.37 -15.93
C GLU A 134 -7.99 14.45 -15.93
N TRP A 135 -8.57 15.47 -16.56
CA TRP A 135 -10.03 15.59 -16.73
C TRP A 135 -10.64 14.38 -17.44
N TYR A 136 -9.99 13.90 -18.51
CA TYR A 136 -10.44 12.69 -19.20
C TYR A 136 -10.52 11.48 -18.27
N LEU A 137 -9.56 11.30 -17.36
CA LEU A 137 -9.61 10.21 -16.37
C LEU A 137 -10.73 10.42 -15.34
N GLU A 138 -10.99 11.65 -14.94
CA GLU A 138 -12.06 12.01 -14.00
C GLU A 138 -13.42 11.74 -14.63
N ASP A 139 -13.67 12.25 -15.85
CA ASP A 139 -14.90 12.01 -16.59
C ASP A 139 -15.14 10.52 -16.85
N MET A 140 -14.09 9.78 -17.23
CA MET A 140 -14.18 8.33 -17.39
C MET A 140 -14.56 7.63 -16.09
N SER A 141 -13.96 8.03 -14.98
CA SER A 141 -14.28 7.48 -13.65
C SER A 141 -15.74 7.74 -13.29
N ASP A 142 -16.23 8.95 -13.52
CA ASP A 142 -17.61 9.34 -13.20
C ASP A 142 -18.61 8.63 -14.11
N ASN A 143 -18.31 8.49 -15.39
CA ASN A 143 -19.12 7.70 -16.32
C ASN A 143 -19.22 6.24 -15.88
N ILE A 144 -18.10 5.60 -15.54
CA ILE A 144 -18.07 4.23 -15.02
C ILE A 144 -18.90 4.12 -13.72
N ARG A 145 -18.74 5.07 -12.79
CA ARG A 145 -19.51 5.10 -11.54
C ARG A 145 -21.00 5.24 -11.79
N SER A 146 -21.39 6.11 -12.70
CA SER A 146 -22.79 6.31 -13.11
C SER A 146 -23.39 5.02 -13.66
N VAL A 147 -22.73 4.37 -14.61
CA VAL A 147 -23.18 3.09 -15.19
C VAL A 147 -23.26 1.99 -14.14
N LEU A 148 -22.25 1.86 -13.26
CA LEU A 148 -22.29 0.86 -12.18
C LEU A 148 -23.37 1.16 -11.15
N THR A 149 -23.65 2.42 -10.87
CA THR A 149 -24.74 2.84 -9.98
C THR A 149 -26.10 2.48 -10.57
N ASN A 150 -26.33 2.81 -11.83
CA ASN A 150 -27.55 2.43 -12.54
C ASN A 150 -27.77 0.91 -12.53
N ARG A 151 -26.71 0.13 -12.82
CA ARG A 151 -26.78 -1.34 -12.77
C ARG A 151 -27.15 -1.85 -11.38
N ARG A 152 -26.58 -1.27 -10.32
CA ARG A 152 -26.91 -1.65 -8.92
C ARG A 152 -28.38 -1.34 -8.58
N GLN A 153 -28.87 -0.18 -9.00
CA GLN A 153 -30.25 0.24 -8.79
C GLN A 153 -31.25 -0.68 -9.51
N ASN A 154 -30.84 -1.22 -10.67
CA ASN A 154 -31.65 -2.18 -11.43
C ASN A 154 -31.42 -3.66 -11.01
N GLY A 155 -30.73 -3.92 -9.92
CA GLY A 155 -30.52 -5.27 -9.39
C GLY A 155 -29.54 -6.15 -10.17
N PHE A 156 -28.79 -5.61 -11.13
CA PHE A 156 -27.78 -6.40 -11.84
C PHE A 156 -26.56 -6.68 -10.97
N HIS A 157 -26.10 -7.91 -10.97
CA HIS A 157 -24.83 -8.28 -10.32
C HIS A 157 -23.65 -7.69 -11.09
N ILE A 158 -22.85 -6.85 -10.40
CA ILE A 158 -21.68 -6.18 -11.02
C ILE A 158 -20.34 -6.77 -10.57
N GLY A 159 -20.33 -7.72 -9.63
CA GLY A 159 -19.12 -8.33 -9.09
C GLY A 159 -18.34 -9.13 -10.14
N ALA A 160 -17.01 -9.19 -9.99
CA ALA A 160 -16.16 -10.01 -10.85
C ALA A 160 -16.54 -11.50 -10.78
N PHE A 161 -16.92 -11.99 -9.59
CA PHE A 161 -17.33 -13.38 -9.35
C PHE A 161 -18.72 -13.40 -8.72
N ALA A 162 -19.50 -14.43 -9.06
CA ALA A 162 -20.73 -14.73 -8.35
C ALA A 162 -20.45 -15.17 -6.90
N LEU A 163 -21.45 -15.03 -6.03
CA LEU A 163 -21.40 -15.53 -4.67
C LEU A 163 -21.44 -17.07 -4.68
N TYR A 164 -20.84 -17.71 -3.69
CA TYR A 164 -20.88 -19.19 -3.55
C TYR A 164 -22.34 -19.68 -3.49
N GLY A 165 -22.69 -20.68 -4.26
CA GLY A 165 -24.06 -21.14 -4.48
C GLY A 165 -24.70 -20.59 -5.74
N TYR A 166 -24.09 -19.56 -6.36
CA TYR A 166 -24.55 -18.98 -7.62
C TYR A 166 -23.43 -18.96 -8.64
N LYS A 167 -23.79 -18.94 -9.91
CA LYS A 167 -22.93 -18.63 -11.06
C LYS A 167 -23.54 -17.53 -11.90
N LYS A 168 -22.72 -16.85 -12.70
CA LYS A 168 -23.22 -15.84 -13.64
C LYS A 168 -23.97 -16.51 -14.77
N ASP A 169 -25.10 -15.93 -15.13
CA ASP A 169 -25.85 -16.35 -16.29
C ASP A 169 -25.03 -16.06 -17.58
N PRO A 170 -24.75 -17.07 -18.41
CA PRO A 170 -24.04 -16.87 -19.67
C PRO A 170 -24.86 -16.12 -20.72
N GLU A 171 -26.21 -16.22 -20.65
CA GLU A 171 -27.11 -15.58 -21.62
C GLU A 171 -27.45 -14.14 -21.22
N GLN A 172 -27.64 -13.89 -19.92
CA GLN A 172 -28.03 -12.56 -19.44
C GLN A 172 -26.96 -11.95 -18.52
N LYS A 173 -26.19 -10.99 -19.07
CA LYS A 173 -25.15 -10.29 -18.31
C LYS A 173 -25.70 -9.57 -17.09
N GLY A 174 -25.23 -9.96 -15.90
CA GLY A 174 -25.60 -9.35 -14.65
C GLY A 174 -26.68 -10.11 -13.88
N HIS A 175 -27.18 -11.21 -14.41
CA HIS A 175 -28.06 -12.12 -13.70
C HIS A 175 -27.27 -13.24 -13.04
N LEU A 176 -27.86 -13.83 -11.97
CA LEU A 176 -27.33 -14.96 -11.24
C LEU A 176 -28.27 -16.15 -11.42
N ILE A 177 -27.69 -17.32 -11.68
CA ILE A 177 -28.39 -18.60 -11.72
C ILE A 177 -27.81 -19.52 -10.65
N ILE A 178 -28.59 -20.43 -10.14
CA ILE A 178 -28.17 -21.37 -9.11
C ILE A 178 -27.08 -22.29 -9.64
N ASP A 179 -26.03 -22.49 -8.83
CA ASP A 179 -25.02 -23.51 -8.98
C ASP A 179 -25.33 -24.63 -8.00
N GLU A 180 -26.00 -25.69 -8.46
CA GLU A 180 -26.60 -26.73 -7.60
C GLU A 180 -25.58 -27.42 -6.71
N GLU A 181 -24.33 -27.63 -7.17
CA GLU A 181 -23.27 -28.24 -6.36
C GLU A 181 -22.96 -27.36 -5.13
N ALA A 182 -22.73 -26.08 -5.34
CA ALA A 182 -22.45 -25.15 -4.27
C ALA A 182 -23.70 -24.77 -3.47
N ALA A 183 -24.87 -24.70 -4.11
CA ALA A 183 -26.14 -24.39 -3.48
C ALA A 183 -26.58 -25.46 -2.46
N ALA A 184 -26.31 -26.72 -2.73
CA ALA A 184 -26.57 -27.80 -1.78
C ALA A 184 -25.84 -27.57 -0.45
N ILE A 185 -24.60 -27.11 -0.51
CA ILE A 185 -23.82 -26.80 0.71
C ILE A 185 -24.39 -25.56 1.42
N VAL A 186 -24.86 -24.55 0.68
CA VAL A 186 -25.52 -23.38 1.28
C VAL A 186 -26.77 -23.81 2.03
N ARG A 187 -27.64 -24.63 1.42
CA ARG A 187 -28.85 -25.15 2.07
C ARG A 187 -28.50 -25.96 3.33
N GLU A 188 -27.48 -26.81 3.26
CA GLU A 188 -26.99 -27.58 4.40
C GLU A 188 -26.53 -26.69 5.55
N VAL A 189 -25.77 -25.64 5.27
CA VAL A 189 -25.29 -24.67 6.28
C VAL A 189 -26.46 -24.02 7.02
N PHE A 190 -27.48 -23.55 6.30
CA PHE A 190 -28.67 -22.96 6.91
C PHE A 190 -29.47 -23.98 7.73
N THR A 191 -29.63 -25.19 7.23
CA THR A 191 -30.32 -26.29 7.94
C THR A 191 -29.60 -26.65 9.23
N LEU A 192 -28.28 -26.90 9.19
CA LEU A 192 -27.50 -27.22 10.38
C LEU A 192 -27.55 -26.08 11.40
N PHE A 193 -27.47 -24.81 10.93
CA PHE A 193 -27.58 -23.68 11.82
C PHE A 193 -28.96 -23.60 12.49
N SER A 194 -30.06 -23.85 11.75
CA SER A 194 -31.42 -23.86 12.26
C SER A 194 -31.68 -25.03 13.24
N GLN A 195 -30.90 -26.11 13.16
CA GLN A 195 -30.88 -27.23 14.10
C GLN A 195 -30.09 -26.93 15.38
N GLY A 196 -29.45 -25.77 15.50
CA GLY A 196 -28.76 -25.34 16.71
C GLY A 196 -27.23 -25.46 16.67
N TYR A 197 -26.62 -25.99 15.60
CA TYR A 197 -25.17 -26.10 15.48
C TYR A 197 -24.53 -24.69 15.44
N GLY A 198 -23.38 -24.56 16.13
CA GLY A 198 -22.61 -23.31 16.10
C GLY A 198 -21.83 -23.15 14.79
N LYS A 199 -21.61 -21.89 14.36
CA LYS A 199 -20.88 -21.55 13.13
C LYS A 199 -19.51 -22.24 13.00
N THR A 200 -18.79 -22.39 14.12
CA THR A 200 -17.49 -23.09 14.15
C THR A 200 -17.64 -24.60 13.98
N ALA A 201 -18.70 -25.18 14.54
CA ALA A 201 -18.98 -26.60 14.38
C ALA A 201 -19.35 -26.95 12.93
N ILE A 202 -20.20 -26.13 12.31
CA ILE A 202 -20.57 -26.25 10.90
C ILE A 202 -19.31 -26.15 10.00
N ALA A 203 -18.47 -25.13 10.21
CA ALA A 203 -17.24 -24.98 9.45
C ALA A 203 -16.33 -26.22 9.59
N ARG A 204 -16.24 -26.79 10.80
CA ARG A 204 -15.47 -28.03 11.05
C ARG A 204 -16.06 -29.23 10.32
N MET A 205 -17.37 -29.41 10.38
CA MET A 205 -18.04 -30.52 9.67
C MET A 205 -17.76 -30.49 8.17
N LEU A 206 -17.83 -29.31 7.56
CA LEU A 206 -17.49 -29.13 6.14
C LEU A 206 -16.03 -29.46 5.84
N ASN A 207 -15.10 -29.00 6.72
CA ASN A 207 -13.68 -29.30 6.58
C ASN A 207 -13.34 -30.76 6.76
N ASP A 208 -13.94 -31.44 7.75
CA ASP A 208 -13.71 -32.86 8.02
C ASP A 208 -14.20 -33.74 6.86
N ARG A 209 -15.16 -33.25 6.07
CA ARG A 209 -15.66 -33.88 4.83
C ARG A 209 -14.87 -33.47 3.58
N GLY A 210 -13.87 -32.61 3.72
CA GLY A 210 -13.05 -32.12 2.60
C GLY A 210 -13.77 -31.21 1.63
N ILE A 211 -14.91 -30.58 2.01
CA ILE A 211 -15.67 -29.67 1.16
C ILE A 211 -14.86 -28.38 0.97
N PRO A 212 -14.55 -27.96 -0.29
CA PRO A 212 -13.77 -26.77 -0.55
C PRO A 212 -14.54 -25.52 -0.11
N ASN A 213 -13.84 -24.57 0.52
CA ASN A 213 -14.43 -23.29 0.83
C ASN A 213 -14.67 -22.45 -0.45
N PRO A 214 -15.43 -21.33 -0.40
CA PRO A 214 -15.74 -20.53 -1.58
C PRO A 214 -14.54 -20.07 -2.41
N THR A 215 -13.40 -19.87 -1.77
CA THR A 215 -12.15 -19.48 -2.44
C THR A 215 -11.54 -20.63 -3.23
N GLU A 216 -11.45 -21.80 -2.62
CA GLU A 216 -10.89 -22.99 -3.26
C GLU A 216 -11.84 -23.54 -4.33
N TYR A 217 -13.16 -23.48 -4.09
CA TYR A 217 -14.17 -23.82 -5.09
C TYR A 217 -13.97 -23.05 -6.41
N LYS A 218 -13.75 -21.73 -6.32
CA LYS A 218 -13.46 -20.90 -7.49
C LYS A 218 -12.20 -21.33 -8.24
N ARG A 219 -11.16 -21.76 -7.52
CA ARG A 219 -9.92 -22.25 -8.14
C ARG A 219 -10.11 -23.58 -8.85
N LEU A 220 -10.83 -24.51 -8.21
CA LEU A 220 -11.14 -25.82 -8.79
C LEU A 220 -11.97 -25.71 -10.08
N HIS A 221 -12.82 -24.67 -10.17
CA HIS A 221 -13.62 -24.39 -11.37
C HIS A 221 -12.93 -23.46 -12.39
N GLY A 222 -11.60 -23.31 -12.30
CA GLY A 222 -10.80 -22.57 -13.28
C GLY A 222 -11.00 -21.05 -13.30
N LEU A 223 -11.66 -20.48 -12.29
CA LEU A 223 -11.83 -19.03 -12.18
C LEU A 223 -10.49 -18.37 -11.80
N ARG A 224 -10.06 -17.34 -12.53
CA ARG A 224 -8.81 -16.60 -12.29
C ARG A 224 -8.87 -15.81 -10.97
N TYR A 225 -8.77 -16.54 -9.86
CA TYR A 225 -8.77 -15.94 -8.53
C TYR A 225 -7.33 -15.83 -8.00
N GLN A 226 -6.80 -14.62 -7.99
CA GLN A 226 -5.36 -14.34 -7.77
C GLN A 226 -4.91 -14.17 -6.31
N GLN A 227 -5.75 -14.49 -5.33
CA GLN A 227 -5.28 -14.36 -3.95
C GLN A 227 -4.23 -15.42 -3.59
N PRO A 228 -3.14 -15.02 -2.89
CA PRO A 228 -2.08 -15.95 -2.53
C PRO A 228 -2.60 -17.05 -1.62
N LYS A 229 -2.17 -18.30 -1.86
CA LYS A 229 -2.46 -19.44 -0.97
C LYS A 229 -1.69 -19.24 0.34
N ARG A 230 -2.42 -19.01 1.43
CA ARG A 230 -1.87 -19.06 2.79
C ARG A 230 -2.17 -20.44 3.41
N LYS A 231 -1.38 -20.86 4.40
CA LYS A 231 -1.67 -22.07 5.16
C LYS A 231 -3.12 -22.03 5.68
N ASN A 232 -3.89 -23.09 5.47
CA ASN A 232 -5.31 -23.20 5.83
C ASN A 232 -6.25 -22.18 5.15
N SER A 233 -5.86 -21.59 4.01
CA SER A 233 -6.74 -20.68 3.25
C SER A 233 -7.87 -21.42 2.52
N THR A 234 -7.75 -22.74 2.36
CA THR A 234 -8.72 -23.62 1.71
C THR A 234 -9.80 -24.10 2.65
N LEU A 235 -9.64 -23.91 3.95
CA LEU A 235 -10.56 -24.38 4.98
C LEU A 235 -11.70 -23.39 5.24
N TRP A 236 -12.88 -23.91 5.52
CA TRP A 236 -14.00 -23.14 6.05
C TRP A 236 -13.67 -22.57 7.42
N LYS A 237 -14.07 -21.35 7.65
CA LYS A 237 -13.91 -20.65 8.93
C LYS A 237 -15.24 -20.08 9.39
N TYR A 238 -15.38 -19.83 10.69
CA TYR A 238 -16.64 -19.36 11.28
C TYR A 238 -17.16 -18.07 10.63
N PHE A 239 -16.27 -17.17 10.20
CA PHE A 239 -16.68 -15.92 9.57
C PHE A 239 -17.28 -16.14 8.18
N ALA A 240 -16.78 -17.11 7.41
CA ALA A 240 -17.37 -17.44 6.11
C ALA A 240 -18.81 -17.98 6.28
N ILE A 241 -19.03 -18.81 7.29
CA ILE A 241 -20.39 -19.26 7.66
C ILE A 241 -21.22 -18.07 8.16
N SER A 242 -20.64 -17.18 8.99
CA SER A 242 -21.34 -16.01 9.50
C SER A 242 -21.79 -15.08 8.39
N ASP A 243 -20.90 -14.77 7.44
CA ASP A 243 -21.20 -13.91 6.30
C ASP A 243 -22.26 -14.52 5.38
N MET A 244 -22.23 -15.85 5.21
CA MET A 244 -23.25 -16.60 4.46
C MET A 244 -24.63 -16.44 5.10
N LEU A 245 -24.76 -16.68 6.40
CA LEU A 245 -26.02 -16.66 7.14
C LEU A 245 -26.71 -15.28 7.19
N ILE A 246 -25.98 -14.19 6.95
CA ILE A 246 -26.55 -12.81 6.96
C ILE A 246 -26.66 -12.19 5.57
N ASN A 247 -26.40 -12.95 4.50
CA ASN A 247 -26.36 -12.41 3.15
C ASN A 247 -27.69 -12.64 2.43
N GLU A 248 -28.46 -11.57 2.26
CA GLU A 248 -29.79 -11.60 1.63
C GLU A 248 -29.79 -12.06 0.16
N ILE A 249 -28.64 -12.17 -0.48
CA ILE A 249 -28.55 -12.74 -1.84
C ILE A 249 -29.11 -14.17 -1.86
N TYR A 250 -28.99 -14.92 -0.79
CA TYR A 250 -29.51 -16.30 -0.72
C TYR A 250 -31.04 -16.41 -0.71
N ILE A 251 -31.75 -15.31 -0.44
CA ILE A 251 -33.22 -15.21 -0.54
C ILE A 251 -33.69 -14.46 -1.79
N GLY A 252 -32.80 -14.29 -2.78
CA GLY A 252 -33.14 -13.63 -4.06
C GLY A 252 -32.95 -12.12 -4.10
N ASN A 253 -32.48 -11.49 -3.03
CA ASN A 253 -32.28 -10.04 -2.96
C ASN A 253 -30.86 -9.66 -3.38
N MET A 254 -30.71 -8.70 -4.28
CA MET A 254 -29.39 -8.19 -4.66
C MET A 254 -28.96 -7.05 -3.73
N VAL A 255 -27.96 -7.29 -2.90
CA VAL A 255 -27.41 -6.30 -1.96
C VAL A 255 -25.99 -5.92 -2.35
N GLN A 256 -25.81 -4.69 -2.80
CA GLN A 256 -24.53 -4.18 -3.33
C GLN A 256 -24.17 -2.81 -2.77
N GLY A 257 -22.97 -2.32 -3.06
CA GLY A 257 -22.53 -0.99 -2.64
C GLY A 257 -22.07 -0.91 -1.19
N LYS A 258 -21.80 -2.04 -0.52
CA LYS A 258 -21.31 -2.11 0.87
C LYS A 258 -19.98 -1.36 1.06
N TYR A 259 -19.19 -1.22 0.00
CA TYR A 259 -17.93 -0.48 -0.04
C TYR A 259 -17.92 0.50 -1.20
N GLY A 260 -17.24 1.62 -1.04
CA GLY A 260 -17.04 2.62 -2.09
C GLY A 260 -15.57 3.03 -2.19
N SER A 261 -15.10 3.30 -3.41
CA SER A 261 -13.77 3.88 -3.63
C SER A 261 -13.76 5.33 -3.15
N VAL A 262 -12.72 5.72 -2.43
CA VAL A 262 -12.52 7.10 -1.95
C VAL A 262 -12.26 8.05 -3.12
N SER A 263 -11.41 7.60 -4.07
CA SER A 263 -11.02 8.38 -5.25
C SER A 263 -10.55 7.43 -6.34
N TYR A 264 -10.62 7.88 -7.60
CA TYR A 264 -10.05 7.12 -8.73
C TYR A 264 -8.53 7.05 -8.67
N LYS A 265 -7.87 8.01 -8.00
CA LYS A 265 -6.41 8.06 -7.80
C LYS A 265 -5.93 7.07 -6.73
N THR A 266 -6.76 6.81 -5.71
CA THR A 266 -6.42 5.90 -4.61
C THR A 266 -7.22 4.61 -4.74
N LYS A 267 -6.56 3.46 -4.77
CA LYS A 267 -7.24 2.14 -4.79
C LYS A 267 -7.82 1.75 -3.41
N GLN A 268 -8.12 2.74 -2.55
CA GLN A 268 -8.66 2.53 -1.22
C GLN A 268 -10.19 2.51 -1.25
N ASN A 269 -10.76 1.44 -0.70
CA ASN A 269 -12.20 1.31 -0.49
C ASN A 269 -12.53 1.53 0.98
N LYS A 270 -13.62 2.29 1.24
CA LYS A 270 -14.19 2.46 2.58
C LYS A 270 -15.55 1.80 2.67
N PRO A 271 -15.93 1.24 3.85
CA PRO A 271 -17.28 0.74 4.06
C PRO A 271 -18.27 1.89 4.02
N ARG A 272 -19.46 1.64 3.46
CA ARG A 272 -20.58 2.58 3.44
C ARG A 272 -21.60 2.22 4.52
N PRO A 273 -22.28 3.20 5.09
CA PRO A 273 -23.41 2.93 5.98
C PRO A 273 -24.50 2.15 5.24
N LYS A 274 -25.28 1.36 5.97
CA LYS A 274 -26.35 0.52 5.38
C LYS A 274 -27.39 1.31 4.58
N SER A 275 -27.63 2.57 4.95
CA SER A 275 -28.55 3.48 4.25
C SER A 275 -28.11 3.81 2.81
N GLU A 276 -26.84 3.62 2.49
CA GLU A 276 -26.30 3.86 1.14
C GLU A 276 -26.16 2.58 0.31
N TRP A 277 -26.58 1.43 0.85
CA TRP A 277 -26.53 0.19 0.11
C TRP A 277 -27.65 0.12 -0.93
N TYR A 278 -27.37 -0.50 -2.03
CA TYR A 278 -28.37 -0.80 -3.07
C TYR A 278 -28.97 -2.17 -2.75
N VAL A 279 -30.25 -2.19 -2.40
CA VAL A 279 -31.02 -3.40 -2.12
C VAL A 279 -32.15 -3.47 -3.13
N VAL A 280 -32.15 -4.54 -3.93
CA VAL A 280 -33.22 -4.81 -4.91
C VAL A 280 -33.71 -6.22 -4.68
N GLU A 281 -35.01 -6.36 -4.39
CA GLU A 281 -35.63 -7.62 -4.06
C GLU A 281 -35.99 -8.45 -5.31
N GLY A 282 -35.97 -9.78 -5.19
CA GLY A 282 -36.48 -10.70 -6.21
C GLY A 282 -35.74 -10.67 -7.54
N THR A 283 -34.44 -10.39 -7.54
CA THR A 283 -33.63 -10.27 -8.77
C THR A 283 -33.19 -11.60 -9.37
N HIS A 284 -33.25 -12.70 -8.60
CA HIS A 284 -32.81 -14.02 -9.01
C HIS A 284 -33.47 -15.10 -8.14
N GLU A 285 -33.41 -16.34 -8.57
CA GLU A 285 -33.98 -17.46 -7.85
C GLU A 285 -33.32 -17.67 -6.48
N PRO A 286 -34.10 -17.76 -5.37
CA PRO A 286 -33.55 -17.94 -4.03
C PRO A 286 -33.07 -19.39 -3.83
N ILE A 287 -31.89 -19.55 -3.18
CA ILE A 287 -31.39 -20.86 -2.73
C ILE A 287 -32.07 -21.27 -1.42
N ILE A 288 -32.41 -20.29 -0.57
CA ILE A 288 -33.01 -20.49 0.76
C ILE A 288 -34.41 -19.86 0.75
N ASP A 289 -35.38 -20.65 1.22
CA ASP A 289 -36.73 -20.14 1.43
C ASP A 289 -36.80 -19.13 2.59
N ARG A 290 -37.85 -18.30 2.58
CA ARG A 290 -38.02 -17.24 3.55
C ARG A 290 -38.18 -17.75 4.98
N GLU A 291 -38.83 -18.90 5.17
CA GLU A 291 -39.07 -19.48 6.49
C GLU A 291 -37.75 -19.89 7.16
N LEU A 292 -36.89 -20.62 6.44
CA LEU A 292 -35.59 -21.05 6.93
C LEU A 292 -34.65 -19.86 7.19
N TRP A 293 -34.75 -18.82 6.32
CA TRP A 293 -34.01 -17.57 6.52
C TRP A 293 -34.42 -16.87 7.81
N ASP A 294 -35.73 -16.61 7.99
CA ASP A 294 -36.24 -15.89 9.15
C ASP A 294 -35.93 -16.63 10.46
N LYS A 295 -36.00 -17.97 10.45
CA LYS A 295 -35.57 -18.80 11.57
C LYS A 295 -34.07 -18.62 11.87
N ALA A 296 -33.22 -18.58 10.85
CA ALA A 296 -31.80 -18.36 11.03
C ALA A 296 -31.50 -16.94 11.59
N GLN A 297 -32.20 -15.91 11.10
CA GLN A 297 -32.06 -14.53 11.62
C GLN A 297 -32.50 -14.43 13.08
N ALA A 298 -33.64 -15.03 13.46
CA ALA A 298 -34.10 -15.07 14.84
C ALA A 298 -33.05 -15.71 15.76
N MET A 299 -32.48 -16.84 15.37
CA MET A 299 -31.41 -17.50 16.13
C MET A 299 -30.13 -16.65 16.21
N ILE A 300 -29.80 -15.89 15.17
CA ILE A 300 -28.65 -14.96 15.20
C ILE A 300 -28.91 -13.86 16.22
N ALA A 301 -30.11 -13.28 16.20
CA ALA A 301 -30.52 -12.21 17.14
C ALA A 301 -30.53 -12.71 18.59
N GLU A 302 -31.09 -13.88 18.86
CA GLU A 302 -31.10 -14.52 20.19
C GLU A 302 -29.70 -14.80 20.72
N ARG A 303 -28.78 -15.24 19.86
CA ARG A 303 -27.39 -15.53 20.22
C ARG A 303 -26.48 -14.32 20.22
N ALA A 304 -26.97 -13.15 19.79
CA ALA A 304 -26.22 -11.91 19.81
C ALA A 304 -25.98 -11.50 21.27
N LYS A 305 -24.77 -11.74 21.75
CA LYS A 305 -24.34 -11.16 23.02
C LYS A 305 -24.08 -9.68 22.80
N PRO A 306 -24.53 -8.79 23.73
CA PRO A 306 -24.12 -7.40 23.68
C PRO A 306 -22.59 -7.34 23.58
N PHE A 307 -22.09 -6.49 22.71
CA PHE A 307 -20.66 -6.26 22.56
C PHE A 307 -20.18 -5.70 23.91
N ASP A 308 -19.58 -6.59 24.71
CA ASP A 308 -18.90 -6.14 25.91
C ASP A 308 -17.71 -5.30 25.43
N THR A 309 -17.73 -4.01 25.72
CA THR A 309 -16.58 -3.10 25.54
C THR A 309 -15.45 -3.43 26.49
N GLY A 310 -15.27 -4.72 26.79
CA GLY A 310 -14.24 -5.27 27.65
C GLY A 310 -12.87 -4.77 27.28
N THR A 311 -12.04 -4.58 28.29
CA THR A 311 -10.65 -4.18 28.17
C THR A 311 -9.93 -4.99 27.10
N ILE A 312 -9.27 -4.30 26.16
CA ILE A 312 -8.44 -4.96 25.15
C ILE A 312 -7.33 -5.72 25.89
N GLY A 313 -7.24 -7.02 25.68
CA GLY A 313 -6.23 -7.85 26.35
C GLY A 313 -4.80 -7.40 26.04
N LEU A 314 -3.90 -7.54 27.01
CA LEU A 314 -2.51 -7.05 27.01
C LEU A 314 -1.78 -7.33 25.68
N PHE A 315 -1.82 -8.56 25.16
CA PHE A 315 -1.16 -8.97 23.91
C PHE A 315 -2.14 -9.15 22.75
N ALA A 316 -3.29 -8.47 22.78
CA ALA A 316 -4.26 -8.57 21.68
C ALA A 316 -3.63 -8.14 20.35
N ARG A 317 -3.81 -8.94 19.28
CA ARG A 317 -3.25 -8.77 17.93
C ARG A 317 -1.71 -8.92 17.82
N LYS A 318 -0.96 -8.90 18.91
CA LYS A 318 0.50 -9.05 18.92
C LYS A 318 0.94 -10.53 18.94
N ALA A 319 0.19 -11.43 19.57
CA ALA A 319 0.55 -12.85 19.68
C ALA A 319 0.16 -13.65 18.43
N ARG A 320 1.11 -14.39 17.86
CA ARG A 320 0.95 -15.25 16.66
C ARG A 320 1.34 -16.69 16.97
N CYS A 321 0.66 -17.64 16.36
CA CYS A 321 0.98 -19.07 16.50
C CYS A 321 2.16 -19.45 15.61
N ALA A 322 3.23 -20.04 16.17
CA ALA A 322 4.42 -20.48 15.43
C ALA A 322 4.10 -21.49 14.32
N ASN A 323 3.10 -22.34 14.50
CA ASN A 323 2.77 -23.39 13.52
C ASN A 323 1.98 -22.87 12.31
N CYS A 324 1.00 -21.97 12.51
CA CYS A 324 0.12 -21.52 11.43
C CYS A 324 0.20 -20.01 11.11
N GLY A 325 0.95 -19.22 11.88
CA GLY A 325 1.15 -17.79 11.68
C GLY A 325 -0.06 -16.90 12.00
N TYR A 326 -1.20 -17.49 12.38
CA TYR A 326 -2.41 -16.70 12.69
C TYR A 326 -2.33 -16.09 14.09
N THR A 327 -2.95 -14.91 14.23
CA THR A 327 -3.10 -14.23 15.52
C THR A 327 -3.86 -15.11 16.51
N MET A 328 -3.36 -15.18 17.74
CA MET A 328 -3.96 -15.95 18.81
C MET A 328 -5.15 -15.20 19.41
N ARG A 329 -6.15 -15.97 19.84
CA ARG A 329 -7.37 -15.46 20.46
C ARG A 329 -7.24 -15.49 21.99
N SER A 330 -7.67 -14.41 22.63
CA SER A 330 -7.81 -14.40 24.10
C SER A 330 -9.02 -15.25 24.54
N SER A 331 -8.85 -15.98 25.61
CA SER A 331 -9.91 -16.73 26.29
C SER A 331 -9.75 -16.57 27.79
N LYS A 332 -10.87 -16.55 28.55
CA LYS A 332 -10.89 -16.46 30.01
C LYS A 332 -11.38 -17.78 30.59
N ASN A 333 -10.64 -18.35 31.52
CA ASN A 333 -11.03 -19.56 32.23
C ASN A 333 -10.69 -19.40 33.72
N ARG A 334 -11.68 -19.59 34.58
CA ARG A 334 -11.55 -19.49 36.04
C ARG A 334 -10.83 -18.20 36.51
N GLY A 335 -11.20 -17.07 35.89
CA GLY A 335 -10.60 -15.76 36.20
C GLY A 335 -9.27 -15.46 35.50
N LYS A 336 -8.55 -16.44 34.98
CA LYS A 336 -7.26 -16.27 34.29
C LYS A 336 -7.45 -16.10 32.79
N HIS A 337 -6.60 -15.27 32.19
CA HIS A 337 -6.57 -15.02 30.74
C HIS A 337 -5.54 -15.91 30.05
N TYR A 338 -5.91 -16.43 28.90
CA TYR A 338 -5.08 -17.30 28.06
C TYR A 338 -5.11 -16.83 26.61
N LEU A 339 -4.01 -17.07 25.92
CA LEU A 339 -3.91 -16.93 24.47
C LEU A 339 -3.90 -18.33 23.84
N GLN A 340 -4.76 -18.56 22.86
CA GLN A 340 -4.87 -19.84 22.16
C GLN A 340 -5.00 -19.65 20.65
N CYS A 341 -4.42 -20.60 19.90
CA CYS A 341 -4.53 -20.61 18.45
C CYS A 341 -5.97 -20.92 18.03
N SER A 342 -6.57 -20.02 17.23
CA SER A 342 -7.94 -20.17 16.72
C SER A 342 -8.06 -21.31 15.72
N ASN A 343 -7.01 -21.61 14.96
CA ASN A 343 -7.04 -22.64 13.90
C ASN A 343 -7.04 -24.08 14.42
N ARG A 344 -6.69 -24.30 15.69
CA ARG A 344 -6.76 -25.65 16.28
C ARG A 344 -8.15 -26.28 16.20
N HIS A 345 -9.20 -25.46 16.19
CA HIS A 345 -10.60 -25.91 16.21
C HIS A 345 -11.27 -25.90 14.83
N VAL A 346 -10.54 -25.48 13.78
CA VAL A 346 -11.11 -25.32 12.43
C VAL A 346 -11.21 -26.67 11.70
N ALA A 347 -10.20 -27.53 11.84
CA ALA A 347 -10.19 -28.90 11.33
C ALA A 347 -9.22 -29.77 12.15
N LYS A 348 -9.31 -31.10 12.00
CA LYS A 348 -8.57 -32.08 12.81
C LYS A 348 -7.07 -31.82 12.86
N ASP A 349 -6.43 -31.47 11.73
CA ASP A 349 -4.99 -31.26 11.59
C ASP A 349 -4.61 -29.85 11.11
N ALA A 350 -5.53 -28.90 11.22
CA ALA A 350 -5.32 -27.53 10.74
C ALA A 350 -4.15 -26.83 11.44
N CYS A 351 -3.96 -27.10 12.73
CA CYS A 351 -2.86 -26.59 13.53
C CYS A 351 -2.65 -27.44 14.78
N ILE A 352 -1.39 -27.70 15.14
CA ILE A 352 -1.02 -28.33 16.41
C ILE A 352 -1.53 -27.51 17.61
N GLY A 353 -1.65 -26.19 17.41
CA GLY A 353 -2.15 -25.23 18.39
C GLY A 353 -1.06 -24.76 19.37
N SER A 354 -1.03 -23.46 19.61
CA SER A 354 -0.24 -22.86 20.69
C SER A 354 -1.19 -22.40 21.79
N PHE A 355 -0.74 -22.48 23.02
CA PHE A 355 -1.54 -22.11 24.20
C PHE A 355 -0.60 -21.62 25.31
N ILE A 356 -0.86 -20.43 25.84
CA ILE A 356 -0.09 -19.84 26.94
C ILE A 356 -1.00 -18.96 27.80
N SER A 357 -0.72 -18.89 29.11
CA SER A 357 -1.37 -17.89 29.97
C SER A 357 -0.78 -16.50 29.73
N VAL A 358 -1.62 -15.47 29.81
CA VAL A 358 -1.17 -14.08 29.66
C VAL A 358 -0.14 -13.73 30.72
N ASP A 359 -0.37 -14.12 31.97
CA ASP A 359 0.54 -13.86 33.09
C ASP A 359 1.94 -14.46 32.85
N LYS A 360 2.00 -15.71 32.31
CA LYS A 360 3.29 -16.35 31.99
C LYS A 360 3.99 -15.63 30.83
N LEU A 361 3.24 -15.24 29.80
CA LEU A 361 3.79 -14.49 28.68
C LEU A 361 4.33 -13.14 29.13
N GLU A 362 3.61 -12.43 29.99
CA GLU A 362 4.03 -11.16 30.57
C GLU A 362 5.37 -11.30 31.30
N GLN A 363 5.47 -12.31 32.19
CA GLN A 363 6.73 -12.58 32.89
C GLN A 363 7.90 -12.88 31.95
N MET A 364 7.67 -13.64 30.88
CA MET A 364 8.71 -13.96 29.90
C MET A 364 9.15 -12.73 29.11
N VAL A 365 8.21 -11.85 28.75
CA VAL A 365 8.51 -10.57 28.07
C VAL A 365 9.29 -9.63 28.97
N ILE A 366 8.90 -9.51 30.24
CA ILE A 366 9.60 -8.68 31.25
C ILE A 366 11.03 -9.22 31.46
N ALA A 367 11.19 -10.55 31.59
CA ALA A 367 12.50 -11.15 31.79
C ALA A 367 13.43 -10.89 30.57
N GLU A 368 12.90 -10.96 29.37
CA GLU A 368 13.67 -10.68 28.14
C GLU A 368 14.00 -9.19 27.99
N LEU A 369 13.07 -8.29 28.35
CA LEU A 369 13.34 -6.84 28.42
C LEU A 369 14.45 -6.52 29.41
N ASN A 370 14.39 -7.10 30.61
CA ASN A 370 15.42 -6.88 31.63
C ASN A 370 16.78 -7.47 31.22
N ARG A 371 16.79 -8.60 30.48
CA ARG A 371 18.01 -9.17 29.89
C ARG A 371 18.62 -8.22 28.86
N LEU A 372 17.81 -7.73 27.92
CA LEU A 372 18.25 -6.77 26.92
C LEU A 372 18.76 -5.48 27.56
N ALA A 373 18.04 -4.97 28.56
CA ALA A 373 18.47 -3.78 29.30
C ALA A 373 19.83 -3.99 30.01
N ALA A 374 20.05 -5.16 30.61
CA ALA A 374 21.32 -5.48 31.27
C ALA A 374 22.47 -5.62 30.25
N GLU A 375 22.20 -6.19 29.06
CA GLU A 375 23.16 -6.37 27.97
C GLU A 375 23.55 -5.03 27.33
N TYR A 376 22.59 -4.09 27.20
CA TYR A 376 22.85 -2.73 26.68
C TYR A 376 23.40 -1.75 27.72
N LEU A 377 23.33 -2.07 29.02
CA LEU A 377 23.86 -1.26 30.13
C LEU A 377 25.27 -1.68 30.57
N ASP A 378 25.95 -2.54 29.80
CA ASP A 378 27.34 -2.86 30.07
C ASP A 378 28.22 -1.61 29.88
N LYS A 379 28.96 -1.24 30.94
CA LYS A 379 29.59 0.08 31.08
C LYS A 379 30.52 0.48 29.93
N ASP A 380 31.20 -0.49 29.33
CA ASP A 380 32.21 -0.22 28.31
C ASP A 380 31.59 0.15 26.94
N GLU A 381 30.42 -0.41 26.59
CA GLU A 381 29.67 0.01 25.38
C GLU A 381 28.95 1.37 25.60
N LEU A 382 28.56 1.68 26.83
CA LEU A 382 27.92 2.95 27.16
C LEU A 382 28.87 4.13 26.96
N GLU A 383 30.14 3.99 27.36
CA GLU A 383 31.16 5.02 27.17
C GLU A 383 31.48 5.27 25.70
N GLN A 384 31.57 4.20 24.88
CA GLN A 384 31.79 4.35 23.43
C GLN A 384 30.59 4.97 22.70
N ASN A 385 29.36 4.65 23.12
CA ASN A 385 28.16 5.26 22.54
C ASN A 385 27.95 6.71 22.96
N ILE A 386 28.36 7.09 24.19
CA ILE A 386 28.35 8.48 24.65
C ILE A 386 29.35 9.32 23.85
N GLU A 387 30.59 8.84 23.65
CA GLU A 387 31.60 9.51 22.82
C GLU A 387 31.12 9.67 21.37
N PHE A 388 30.42 8.66 20.83
CA PHE A 388 29.87 8.72 19.47
C PHE A 388 28.72 9.73 19.34
N CYS A 389 27.80 9.78 20.31
CA CYS A 389 26.70 10.77 20.33
C CYS A 389 27.22 12.19 20.56
N ASP A 390 28.19 12.40 21.44
CA ASP A 390 28.82 13.69 21.65
C ASP A 390 29.56 14.18 20.39
N ASN A 391 30.18 13.26 19.64
CA ASN A 391 30.82 13.58 18.36
C ASN A 391 29.78 13.99 17.31
N LEU A 392 28.64 13.30 17.19
CA LEU A 392 27.55 13.64 16.28
C LEU A 392 26.91 15.01 16.64
N GLN A 393 26.69 15.28 17.93
CA GLN A 393 26.20 16.58 18.37
C GLN A 393 27.21 17.70 18.10
N GLY A 394 28.51 17.40 18.25
CA GLY A 394 29.60 18.31 17.88
C GLY A 394 29.60 18.62 16.37
N GLN A 395 29.41 17.61 15.54
CA GLN A 395 29.29 17.76 14.08
C GLN A 395 28.06 18.59 13.69
N LYS A 396 26.88 18.30 14.28
CA LYS A 396 25.64 19.08 14.10
C LYS A 396 25.86 20.55 14.40
N LYS A 397 26.49 20.88 15.54
CA LYS A 397 26.73 22.26 15.97
C LYS A 397 27.67 23.00 15.00
N ARG A 398 28.71 22.34 14.48
CA ARG A 398 29.62 22.94 13.49
C ARG A 398 28.89 23.18 12.17
N LEU A 399 28.15 22.20 11.69
CA LEU A 399 27.39 22.31 10.44
C LEU A 399 26.36 23.43 10.49
N LEU A 400 25.63 23.59 11.59
CA LEU A 400 24.68 24.70 11.80
C LEU A 400 25.39 26.05 11.82
N ALA A 401 26.58 26.15 12.42
CA ALA A 401 27.36 27.38 12.43
C ALA A 401 27.83 27.76 11.01
N ASP A 402 28.32 26.77 10.23
CA ASP A 402 28.73 26.96 8.84
C ASP A 402 27.56 27.40 7.95
N MET A 403 26.39 26.76 8.10
CA MET A 403 25.16 27.11 7.37
C MET A 403 24.72 28.55 7.68
N SER A 404 24.77 28.97 8.96
CA SER A 404 24.45 30.35 9.34
C SER A 404 25.44 31.37 8.74
N ALA A 405 26.71 30.99 8.61
CA ALA A 405 27.71 31.86 7.95
C ALA A 405 27.45 31.96 6.43
N TYR A 406 27.05 30.87 5.79
CA TYR A 406 26.68 30.87 4.36
C TYR A 406 25.40 31.67 4.09
N GLU A 407 24.39 31.58 4.94
CA GLU A 407 23.17 32.41 4.83
C GLU A 407 23.48 33.89 4.86
N LYS A 408 24.36 34.34 5.78
CA LYS A 408 24.79 35.72 5.85
C LYS A 408 25.49 36.16 4.56
N LYS A 409 26.40 35.34 4.02
CA LYS A 409 27.09 35.65 2.75
C LYS A 409 26.13 35.70 1.56
N ILE A 410 25.15 34.78 1.47
CA ILE A 410 24.12 34.80 0.43
C ILE A 410 23.30 36.09 0.52
N ALA A 411 22.96 36.54 1.73
CA ALA A 411 22.27 37.83 1.94
C ALA A 411 23.14 39.04 1.52
N GLU A 412 24.45 39.01 1.83
CA GLU A 412 25.41 40.02 1.41
C GLU A 412 25.53 40.09 -0.12
N TYR A 413 25.69 38.95 -0.81
CA TYR A 413 25.73 38.93 -2.28
C TYR A 413 24.41 39.41 -2.90
N SER A 414 23.27 39.03 -2.32
CA SER A 414 21.94 39.47 -2.76
C SER A 414 21.75 41.00 -2.57
N LYS A 415 22.35 41.57 -1.52
CA LYS A 415 22.36 43.01 -1.29
C LYS A 415 23.30 43.70 -2.28
N GLY A 416 24.49 43.14 -2.50
CA GLY A 416 25.46 43.66 -3.46
C GLY A 416 24.91 43.73 -4.90
N ILE A 417 24.19 42.68 -5.35
CA ILE A 417 23.53 42.70 -6.67
C ILE A 417 22.50 43.83 -6.76
N ARG A 418 21.74 44.11 -5.70
CA ARG A 418 20.78 45.23 -5.67
C ARG A 418 21.48 46.59 -5.69
N GLU A 419 22.57 46.76 -4.96
CA GLU A 419 23.36 47.99 -4.94
C GLU A 419 24.00 48.25 -6.31
N LEU A 420 24.59 47.24 -6.95
CA LEU A 420 25.11 47.33 -8.32
C LEU A 420 24.02 47.74 -9.32
N TYR A 421 22.81 47.21 -9.20
CA TYR A 421 21.68 47.61 -10.04
C TYR A 421 21.32 49.09 -9.84
N MET A 422 21.30 49.55 -8.59
CA MET A 422 21.03 50.98 -8.28
C MET A 422 22.13 51.90 -8.80
N ASP A 423 23.38 51.48 -8.74
CA ASP A 423 24.52 52.27 -9.25
C ASP A 423 24.53 52.30 -10.78
N LYS A 424 24.13 51.24 -11.45
CA LYS A 424 23.85 51.25 -12.90
C LYS A 424 22.76 52.25 -13.26
N VAL A 425 21.62 52.21 -12.54
CA VAL A 425 20.49 53.13 -12.78
C VAL A 425 20.90 54.60 -12.58
N LYS A 426 21.81 54.88 -11.64
CA LYS A 426 22.37 56.21 -11.40
C LYS A 426 23.48 56.61 -12.40
N GLY A 427 23.90 55.74 -13.30
CA GLY A 427 24.95 55.97 -14.26
C GLY A 427 26.38 56.01 -13.67
N LEU A 428 26.56 55.41 -12.47
CA LEU A 428 27.85 55.37 -11.78
C LEU A 428 28.77 54.24 -12.28
N ILE A 429 28.21 53.21 -12.90
CA ILE A 429 28.95 52.10 -13.49
C ILE A 429 28.49 51.83 -14.93
N SER A 430 29.41 51.33 -15.75
CA SER A 430 29.10 50.96 -17.15
C SER A 430 28.25 49.70 -17.25
N GLU A 431 27.59 49.50 -18.40
CA GLU A 431 26.83 48.26 -18.69
C GLU A 431 27.71 47.01 -18.61
N SER A 432 28.93 47.09 -19.15
CA SER A 432 29.92 46.00 -19.14
C SER A 432 30.30 45.59 -17.72
N ASP A 433 30.65 46.58 -16.90
CA ASP A 433 31.08 46.35 -15.51
C ASP A 433 29.95 45.82 -14.65
N PHE A 434 28.71 46.31 -14.87
CA PHE A 434 27.53 45.75 -14.22
C PHE A 434 27.31 44.28 -14.56
N VAL A 435 27.41 43.89 -15.84
CA VAL A 435 27.22 42.49 -16.28
C VAL A 435 28.28 41.59 -15.70
N GLU A 436 29.57 42.01 -15.69
CA GLU A 436 30.69 41.25 -15.15
C GLU A 436 30.55 41.06 -13.64
N LEU A 437 30.39 42.10 -12.86
CA LEU A 437 30.27 42.06 -11.40
C LEU A 437 29.00 41.34 -10.95
N SER A 438 27.88 41.56 -11.64
CA SER A 438 26.61 40.88 -11.34
C SER A 438 26.70 39.37 -11.59
N LYS A 439 27.44 38.97 -12.63
CA LYS A 439 27.68 37.55 -12.95
C LYS A 439 28.52 36.87 -11.86
N ASP A 440 29.57 37.54 -11.39
CA ASP A 440 30.43 37.01 -10.33
C ASP A 440 29.66 36.83 -9.02
N PHE A 441 28.90 37.83 -8.61
CA PHE A 441 28.06 37.75 -7.40
C PHE A 441 26.97 36.70 -7.52
N THR A 442 26.38 36.54 -8.69
CA THR A 442 25.37 35.51 -8.94
C THR A 442 25.98 34.11 -8.89
N THR A 443 27.17 33.94 -9.48
CA THR A 443 27.87 32.63 -9.50
C THR A 443 28.26 32.19 -8.09
N GLU A 444 28.82 33.09 -7.26
CA GLU A 444 29.18 32.78 -5.89
C GLU A 444 27.94 32.57 -5.00
N LYS A 445 26.87 33.31 -5.21
CA LYS A 445 25.58 33.09 -4.54
C LYS A 445 25.04 31.68 -4.85
N GLU A 446 24.95 31.28 -6.13
CA GLU A 446 24.48 29.98 -6.55
C GLU A 446 25.35 28.83 -6.01
N ARG A 447 26.67 29.06 -5.92
CA ARG A 447 27.61 28.10 -5.31
C ARG A 447 27.29 27.89 -3.84
N LEU A 448 27.08 28.98 -3.08
CA LEU A 448 26.75 28.90 -1.66
C LEU A 448 25.36 28.28 -1.42
N GLU A 449 24.38 28.56 -2.28
CA GLU A 449 23.04 27.97 -2.23
C GLU A 449 23.11 26.41 -2.43
N ARG A 450 23.97 25.92 -3.31
CA ARG A 450 24.22 24.47 -3.47
C ARG A 450 24.85 23.86 -2.21
N VAL A 451 25.86 24.52 -1.63
CA VAL A 451 26.48 24.07 -0.37
C VAL A 451 25.46 24.05 0.77
N MET A 452 24.53 24.99 0.81
CA MET A 452 23.43 25.02 1.78
C MET A 452 22.50 23.82 1.63
N ILE A 453 22.12 23.45 0.40
CA ILE A 453 21.27 22.27 0.13
C ILE A 453 21.95 20.99 0.57
N ASP A 454 23.25 20.85 0.29
CA ASP A 454 24.02 19.66 0.72
C ASP A 454 24.19 19.63 2.24
N GLY A 455 24.40 20.80 2.88
CA GLY A 455 24.43 20.93 4.34
C GLY A 455 23.10 20.54 4.99
N GLN A 456 21.97 20.92 4.40
CA GLN A 456 20.64 20.51 4.90
C GLN A 456 20.42 19.00 4.84
N LYS A 457 20.91 18.33 3.78
CA LYS A 457 20.85 16.85 3.69
C LYS A 457 21.70 16.19 4.77
N GLN A 458 22.94 16.66 4.95
CA GLN A 458 23.83 16.14 5.99
C GLN A 458 23.26 16.35 7.39
N LEU A 459 22.61 17.51 7.63
CA LEU A 459 21.95 17.81 8.89
C LEU A 459 20.81 16.82 9.18
N ALA A 460 19.96 16.55 8.19
CA ALA A 460 18.87 15.59 8.31
C ALA A 460 19.38 14.15 8.60
N GLU A 461 20.46 13.72 7.95
CA GLU A 461 21.09 12.43 8.21
C GLU A 461 21.68 12.32 9.62
N ILE A 462 22.32 13.40 10.12
CA ILE A 462 22.86 13.45 11.48
C ILE A 462 21.71 13.45 12.49
N GLU A 463 20.63 14.21 12.26
CA GLU A 463 19.45 14.26 13.12
C GLU A 463 18.73 12.91 13.20
N GLU A 464 18.59 12.21 12.08
CA GLU A 464 18.02 10.86 12.04
C GLU A 464 18.88 9.87 12.86
N ARG A 465 20.20 9.94 12.74
CA ARG A 465 21.14 9.08 13.49
C ARG A 465 21.11 9.36 14.99
N ILE A 466 21.01 10.63 15.40
CA ILE A 466 20.86 11.01 16.80
C ILE A 466 19.50 10.52 17.33
N ALA A 467 18.42 10.75 16.61
CA ALA A 467 17.07 10.35 17.02
C ALA A 467 16.93 8.83 17.20
N VAL A 468 17.56 8.03 16.36
CA VAL A 468 17.58 6.55 16.49
C VAL A 468 18.38 6.14 17.73
N GLY A 469 19.47 6.80 18.05
CA GLY A 469 20.27 6.54 19.26
C GLY A 469 19.55 6.92 20.55
N ASP A 470 19.00 8.13 20.61
CA ASP A 470 18.29 8.66 21.78
C ASP A 470 16.99 7.90 22.07
N ASN A 471 16.21 7.54 21.04
CA ASN A 471 14.99 6.75 21.20
C ASN A 471 15.24 5.37 21.83
N ARG A 472 16.30 4.68 21.43
CA ARG A 472 16.65 3.38 22.02
C ARG A 472 17.00 3.49 23.51
N ARG A 473 17.82 4.48 23.83
CA ARG A 473 18.30 4.70 25.22
C ARG A 473 17.15 5.12 26.14
N GLU A 474 16.36 6.11 25.75
CA GLU A 474 15.21 6.57 26.53
C GLU A 474 14.18 5.45 26.74
N LEU A 475 13.90 4.65 25.70
CA LEU A 475 13.01 3.51 25.81
C LEU A 475 13.52 2.43 26.77
N ILE A 476 14.83 2.14 26.76
CA ILE A 476 15.42 1.15 27.67
C ILE A 476 15.45 1.67 29.11
N GLU A 477 15.87 2.92 29.34
CA GLU A 477 15.92 3.52 30.69
C GLU A 477 14.51 3.70 31.28
N GLN A 478 13.52 4.08 30.49
CA GLN A 478 12.14 4.27 30.91
C GLN A 478 11.44 2.95 31.27
N TYR A 479 11.86 1.83 30.65
CA TYR A 479 11.22 0.53 30.79
C TYR A 479 12.09 -0.52 31.50
N THR A 480 13.21 -0.14 32.13
CA THR A 480 13.99 -0.99 33.02
C THR A 480 13.27 -1.14 34.39
N ASN A 481 13.26 -2.36 34.90
CA ASN A 481 12.60 -2.72 36.20
C ASN A 481 11.06 -2.63 36.21
N LEU A 482 10.43 -3.03 35.11
CA LEU A 482 8.98 -3.16 35.09
C LEU A 482 8.51 -4.38 35.89
N GLU A 483 7.60 -4.16 36.82
CA GLU A 483 6.89 -5.24 37.52
C GLU A 483 5.69 -5.76 36.72
N HIS A 484 5.05 -4.87 35.96
CA HIS A 484 3.90 -5.18 35.10
C HIS A 484 3.96 -4.46 33.76
N LEU A 485 3.43 -5.11 32.69
CA LEU A 485 3.29 -4.51 31.38
C LEU A 485 1.92 -3.85 31.22
N THR A 486 1.91 -2.63 30.72
CA THR A 486 0.67 -2.00 30.23
C THR A 486 0.49 -2.28 28.75
N ARG A 487 -0.75 -2.12 28.25
CA ARG A 487 -1.04 -2.26 26.84
C ARG A 487 -0.23 -1.29 25.98
N GLU A 488 -0.04 -0.06 26.43
CA GLU A 488 0.72 0.99 25.77
C GLU A 488 2.19 0.58 25.58
N ILE A 489 2.81 0.04 26.63
CA ILE A 489 4.19 -0.49 26.57
C ILE A 489 4.31 -1.60 25.52
N VAL A 490 3.36 -2.54 25.50
CA VAL A 490 3.34 -3.63 24.52
C VAL A 490 3.18 -3.11 23.08
N GLU A 491 2.36 -2.06 22.87
CA GLU A 491 2.19 -1.47 21.52
C GLU A 491 3.46 -0.77 21.04
N ILE A 492 4.17 -0.09 21.92
CA ILE A 492 5.39 0.66 21.60
C ILE A 492 6.57 -0.29 21.36
N LEU A 493 6.80 -1.24 22.27
CA LEU A 493 8.03 -2.05 22.26
C LEU A 493 7.97 -3.28 21.36
N ILE A 494 6.77 -3.85 21.13
CA ILE A 494 6.63 -5.17 20.48
C ILE A 494 5.91 -5.03 19.14
N ASP A 495 6.53 -5.51 18.06
CA ASP A 495 5.84 -5.70 16.79
C ASP A 495 4.91 -6.90 16.86
N TYR A 496 5.45 -8.10 17.08
CA TYR A 496 4.66 -9.31 17.36
C TYR A 496 5.47 -10.34 18.15
N ILE A 497 4.76 -11.31 18.76
CA ILE A 497 5.34 -12.43 19.50
C ILE A 497 4.89 -13.73 18.84
N VAL A 498 5.84 -14.59 18.49
CA VAL A 498 5.58 -15.93 17.97
C VAL A 498 5.57 -16.91 19.15
N ILE A 499 4.46 -17.65 19.30
CA ILE A 499 4.26 -18.58 20.41
C ILE A 499 4.26 -20.02 19.89
N GLY A 500 5.21 -20.81 20.35
CA GLY A 500 5.38 -22.20 19.98
C GLY A 500 4.42 -23.16 20.69
N LYS A 501 4.63 -24.44 20.47
CA LYS A 501 3.93 -25.52 21.18
C LYS A 501 4.64 -25.78 22.52
N ARG A 502 3.85 -26.07 23.57
CA ARG A 502 4.39 -26.52 24.84
C ARG A 502 5.28 -27.76 24.66
N ILE A 503 6.46 -27.73 25.26
CA ILE A 503 7.41 -28.84 25.22
C ILE A 503 6.86 -30.02 26.05
N PRO A 504 6.77 -31.22 25.49
CA PRO A 504 6.29 -32.40 26.24
C PRO A 504 7.14 -32.64 27.50
N GLY A 505 6.47 -32.91 28.62
CA GLY A 505 7.14 -33.16 29.91
C GLY A 505 7.52 -31.90 30.69
N THR A 506 7.46 -30.72 30.12
CA THR A 506 7.73 -29.44 30.79
C THR A 506 6.49 -28.52 30.80
N LYS A 507 6.56 -27.44 31.56
CA LYS A 507 5.55 -26.35 31.46
C LYS A 507 5.95 -25.26 30.47
N ASP A 508 7.04 -25.44 29.73
CA ASP A 508 7.65 -24.40 28.93
C ASP A 508 7.04 -24.32 27.53
N VAL A 509 6.84 -23.07 27.10
CA VAL A 509 6.33 -22.72 25.79
C VAL A 509 7.37 -21.83 25.16
N PRO A 510 8.03 -22.24 24.07
CA PRO A 510 8.99 -21.38 23.39
C PRO A 510 8.28 -20.17 22.81
N ILE A 511 8.89 -19.00 23.02
CA ILE A 511 8.44 -17.73 22.43
C ILE A 511 9.59 -17.08 21.68
N GLU A 512 9.26 -16.32 20.67
CA GLU A 512 10.16 -15.44 19.94
C GLU A 512 9.52 -14.07 19.87
N ILE A 513 10.21 -13.05 20.36
CA ILE A 513 9.70 -11.68 20.44
C ILE A 513 10.36 -10.85 19.36
N HIS A 514 9.55 -10.23 18.50
CA HIS A 514 9.99 -9.27 17.52
C HIS A 514 9.74 -7.87 18.06
N TRP A 515 10.83 -7.16 18.33
CA TRP A 515 10.81 -5.82 18.90
C TRP A 515 10.66 -4.76 17.82
N ASN A 516 10.16 -3.57 18.18
CA ASN A 516 10.03 -2.40 17.29
C ASN A 516 11.30 -1.53 17.24
N PHE A 517 12.37 -1.94 17.91
CA PHE A 517 13.64 -1.18 17.97
C PHE A 517 14.85 -2.00 17.51
#